data_9f0e63d3a31c7b93b9436cb22d075dcb
#
_entry.id   9f0e63d3a31c7b93b9436cb22d075dcb
#
_cell.length_a   1.000
_cell.length_b   1.000
_cell.length_c   1.000
_cell.angle_alpha   90.00
_cell.angle_beta   90.00
_cell.angle_gamma   90.00
#
_symmetry.space_group_name_H-M   'P 1'
#
loop_
_entity.id
_entity.type
_entity.pdbx_description
1 polymer ?
#
loop_
_entity_poly.entity_id
_entity_poly.type
_entity_poly.pdbx_seq_one_letter_code
_entity_poly.pdbx_strand_id
1 'polypeptide(L)'
;MPPKLRKHSTRWIGLILFLVCAIQTAAAQPPNEPQTQELLNGLKVLFWPTPGSAEVLVKLRIHSGSAFDLAGKSGQMALLGDVLFPNPETIEYFTEQMGGRLQVSVNYDSMTITMRGKAEEVDNILEVLRNAILATQLTPEVIARVREARIKMLRDTAISPAAVADRAIALRLFGDFPYGRPSAGSPEDLLRVDRADLMLARERFLNSNNATLAIAGGINPSRTLRTLKQLFGAWRKSEQVIPSTFQAAKPPDSKVLLVRTPSPTAEVRIALRGLSKSDPDALLSDVVAQIAQNRLQAAVPNSPKTPVFVRSNRYLLPGIFVLGASAENNSVLSVTTISSKILESLATTPVTAAELKQAVDAVVVENSDSRDPDRKPDRWLDIDTYRLSSDRALSLLSTTPSDVQRVAARLFKDRAIATVIAGEVDSLKPILQGHITFEVMGDIPTPAPSPKPATKPGPNNTPR
;
A
#
# COMPACT_ATOMS: atom_id res chain seq x y z
N MET A 1 34.95 -86.88 -49.03
CA MET A 1 34.07 -86.58 -47.83
C MET A 1 34.83 -85.59 -47.01
N PRO A 2 34.40 -84.30 -46.91
CA PRO A 2 35.07 -83.29 -46.08
C PRO A 2 34.47 -83.19 -44.70
N PRO A 3 35.28 -82.74 -43.75
CA PRO A 3 34.81 -82.66 -42.37
C PRO A 3 34.08 -81.33 -42.06
N LYS A 4 33.10 -81.38 -41.20
CA LYS A 4 32.28 -80.28 -40.76
C LYS A 4 33.04 -79.32 -39.83
N LEU A 5 33.12 -78.02 -40.23
CA LEU A 5 33.57 -76.93 -39.41
C LEU A 5 32.47 -76.50 -38.41
N ARG A 6 32.79 -76.57 -37.15
CA ARG A 6 31.97 -76.07 -36.05
C ARG A 6 32.19 -74.54 -35.90
N LYS A 7 31.15 -73.72 -36.11
CA LYS A 7 31.15 -72.29 -35.83
C LYS A 7 30.97 -72.06 -34.33
N HIS A 8 32.00 -71.55 -33.67
CA HIS A 8 31.84 -70.92 -32.36
C HIS A 8 31.40 -69.48 -32.55
N SER A 9 30.18 -69.14 -32.12
CA SER A 9 29.66 -67.77 -32.05
C SER A 9 30.04 -67.16 -30.70
N THR A 10 31.07 -66.33 -30.68
CA THR A 10 31.42 -65.54 -29.52
C THR A 10 30.48 -64.34 -29.50
N ARG A 11 29.52 -64.36 -28.55
CA ARG A 11 28.69 -63.24 -28.26
C ARG A 11 29.48 -62.20 -27.44
N TRP A 12 29.87 -61.12 -28.07
CA TRP A 12 30.34 -59.92 -27.37
C TRP A 12 29.10 -59.15 -26.90
N ILE A 13 28.85 -59.18 -25.60
CA ILE A 13 27.86 -58.29 -24.95
C ILE A 13 28.59 -56.99 -24.74
N GLY A 14 28.39 -56.04 -25.67
CA GLY A 14 28.80 -54.66 -25.49
C GLY A 14 27.89 -53.98 -24.48
N LEU A 15 28.42 -53.76 -23.27
CA LEU A 15 27.81 -52.96 -22.25
C LEU A 15 27.90 -51.50 -22.67
N ILE A 16 26.88 -50.99 -23.39
CA ILE A 16 26.73 -49.56 -23.64
C ILE A 16 26.23 -48.91 -22.35
N LEU A 17 27.17 -48.36 -21.60
CA LEU A 17 26.88 -47.48 -20.47
C LEU A 17 26.31 -46.19 -21.01
N PHE A 18 24.99 -46.04 -21.10
CA PHE A 18 24.32 -44.76 -21.37
C PHE A 18 24.57 -43.87 -20.14
N LEU A 19 25.61 -43.05 -20.25
CA LEU A 19 25.81 -41.88 -19.35
C LEU A 19 24.77 -40.86 -19.72
N VAL A 20 23.58 -40.93 -19.10
CA VAL A 20 22.58 -39.88 -19.16
C VAL A 20 23.13 -38.71 -18.35
N CYS A 21 23.92 -37.86 -18.97
CA CYS A 21 24.15 -36.51 -18.49
C CYS A 21 22.78 -35.80 -18.45
N ALA A 22 22.13 -35.79 -17.29
CA ALA A 22 21.04 -34.90 -17.03
C ALA A 22 21.61 -33.45 -17.07
N ILE A 23 21.65 -32.88 -18.27
CA ILE A 23 21.81 -31.45 -18.42
C ILE A 23 20.54 -30.87 -17.80
N GLN A 24 20.63 -30.48 -16.53
CA GLN A 24 19.68 -29.58 -15.96
C GLN A 24 19.84 -28.27 -16.76
N THR A 25 19.05 -28.12 -17.80
CA THR A 25 18.80 -26.83 -18.41
C THR A 25 18.19 -26.00 -17.29
N ALA A 26 19.02 -25.17 -16.64
CA ALA A 26 18.51 -24.08 -15.83
C ALA A 26 17.61 -23.29 -16.79
N ALA A 27 16.31 -23.50 -16.70
CA ALA A 27 15.34 -22.71 -17.44
C ALA A 27 15.67 -21.25 -17.11
N ALA A 28 16.12 -20.50 -18.12
CA ALA A 28 16.39 -19.08 -17.97
C ALA A 28 15.09 -18.47 -17.44
N GLN A 29 15.10 -18.00 -16.18
CA GLN A 29 13.94 -17.35 -15.62
C GLN A 29 13.54 -16.19 -16.54
N PRO A 30 12.25 -15.98 -16.78
CA PRO A 30 11.80 -14.81 -17.53
C PRO A 30 12.48 -13.57 -16.97
N PRO A 31 12.96 -12.64 -17.79
CA PRO A 31 13.79 -11.50 -17.35
C PRO A 31 13.13 -10.60 -16.30
N ASN A 32 11.85 -10.80 -16.01
CA ASN A 32 11.05 -10.04 -15.05
C ASN A 32 10.84 -10.74 -13.71
N GLU A 33 11.11 -12.05 -13.58
CA GLU A 33 10.92 -12.77 -12.32
C GLU A 33 12.15 -12.72 -11.42
N PRO A 34 11.96 -12.60 -10.08
CA PRO A 34 13.07 -12.63 -9.14
C PRO A 34 13.64 -14.04 -8.94
N GLN A 35 14.92 -14.11 -8.65
CA GLN A 35 15.47 -15.29 -8.00
C GLN A 35 15.01 -15.27 -6.55
N THR A 36 14.14 -16.21 -6.17
CA THR A 36 13.56 -16.27 -4.83
C THR A 36 14.37 -17.22 -3.94
N GLN A 37 14.66 -16.75 -2.73
CA GLN A 37 15.31 -17.53 -1.67
C GLN A 37 14.53 -17.34 -0.36
N GLU A 38 14.67 -18.28 0.56
CA GLU A 38 14.11 -18.17 1.90
C GLU A 38 15.17 -18.55 2.93
N LEU A 39 15.33 -17.74 3.98
CA LEU A 39 16.21 -18.02 5.09
C LEU A 39 15.52 -19.00 6.08
N LEU A 40 16.28 -19.71 6.89
CA LEU A 40 15.73 -20.68 7.87
C LEU A 40 14.73 -20.06 8.85
N ASN A 41 14.86 -18.76 9.11
CA ASN A 41 13.93 -18.01 9.96
C ASN A 41 12.68 -17.52 9.22
N GLY A 42 12.47 -17.92 7.95
CA GLY A 42 11.31 -17.57 7.15
C GLY A 42 11.38 -16.20 6.45
N LEU A 43 12.54 -15.49 6.52
CA LEU A 43 12.71 -14.27 5.72
C LEU A 43 12.79 -14.62 4.24
N LYS A 44 11.84 -14.15 3.47
CA LYS A 44 11.81 -14.29 2.02
C LYS A 44 12.69 -13.22 1.36
N VAL A 45 13.50 -13.61 0.38
CA VAL A 45 14.42 -12.73 -0.33
C VAL A 45 14.20 -12.87 -1.84
N LEU A 46 14.05 -11.73 -2.51
CA LEU A 46 13.84 -11.60 -3.95
C LEU A 46 15.04 -10.89 -4.57
N PHE A 47 15.71 -11.50 -5.54
CA PHE A 47 16.88 -10.93 -6.20
C PHE A 47 16.62 -10.62 -7.68
N TRP A 48 17.02 -9.43 -8.12
CA TRP A 48 17.16 -9.06 -9.54
C TRP A 48 18.59 -8.59 -9.81
N PRO A 49 19.52 -9.53 -10.05
CA PRO A 49 20.89 -9.16 -10.35
C PRO A 49 20.96 -8.47 -11.73
N THR A 50 21.63 -7.34 -11.76
CA THR A 50 21.96 -6.58 -12.97
C THR A 50 23.47 -6.41 -13.01
N PRO A 51 24.22 -7.37 -13.61
CA PRO A 51 25.68 -7.31 -13.66
C PRO A 51 26.17 -6.00 -14.30
N GLY A 52 27.14 -5.35 -13.67
CA GLY A 52 27.70 -4.08 -14.15
C GLY A 52 26.90 -2.83 -13.75
N SER A 53 25.74 -2.97 -13.11
CA SER A 53 25.05 -1.81 -12.53
C SER A 53 25.89 -1.19 -11.39
N ALA A 54 26.08 0.12 -11.44
CA ALA A 54 26.74 0.87 -10.37
C ALA A 54 25.85 1.10 -9.14
N GLU A 55 24.54 0.83 -9.26
CA GLU A 55 23.56 1.06 -8.22
C GLU A 55 22.97 -0.25 -7.68
N VAL A 56 22.54 -0.20 -6.42
CA VAL A 56 21.72 -1.24 -5.78
C VAL A 56 20.51 -0.59 -5.11
N LEU A 57 19.38 -1.27 -5.21
CA LEU A 57 18.13 -0.96 -4.52
C LEU A 57 17.82 -2.11 -3.56
N VAL A 58 17.63 -1.77 -2.28
CA VAL A 58 17.23 -2.68 -1.22
C VAL A 58 15.89 -2.21 -0.67
N LYS A 59 14.88 -3.07 -0.69
CA LYS A 59 13.55 -2.79 -0.10
C LYS A 59 13.19 -3.89 0.89
N LEU A 60 12.99 -3.53 2.15
CA LEU A 60 12.41 -4.42 3.15
C LEU A 60 10.96 -4.04 3.36
N ARG A 61 10.03 -4.98 3.13
CA ARG A 61 8.62 -4.81 3.44
C ARG A 61 8.22 -5.68 4.62
N ILE A 62 7.67 -5.03 5.64
CA ILE A 62 6.96 -5.67 6.75
C ILE A 62 5.48 -5.72 6.37
N HIS A 63 4.85 -6.90 6.41
CA HIS A 63 3.46 -7.14 5.99
C HIS A 63 2.45 -6.71 7.06
N SER A 64 2.71 -5.60 7.71
CA SER A 64 1.85 -4.98 8.71
C SER A 64 2.04 -3.47 8.67
N GLY A 65 0.95 -2.73 8.59
CA GLY A 65 0.94 -1.27 8.49
C GLY A 65 0.04 -0.63 9.53
N SER A 66 -0.38 0.59 9.26
CA SER A 66 -1.17 1.40 10.19
C SER A 66 -2.58 0.88 10.47
N ALA A 67 -3.08 -0.10 9.71
CA ALA A 67 -4.34 -0.77 10.04
C ALA A 67 -4.28 -1.46 11.41
N PHE A 68 -3.09 -1.82 11.87
CA PHE A 68 -2.84 -2.46 13.16
C PHE A 68 -2.54 -1.47 14.30
N ASP A 69 -2.56 -0.17 14.04
CA ASP A 69 -2.42 0.84 15.08
C ASP A 69 -3.52 0.68 16.13
N LEU A 70 -3.18 0.82 17.40
CA LEU A 70 -4.14 0.74 18.48
C LEU A 70 -5.19 1.85 18.35
N ALA A 71 -6.40 1.58 18.84
CA ALA A 71 -7.47 2.56 18.86
C ALA A 71 -7.05 3.84 19.63
N GLY A 72 -7.21 5.02 19.01
CA GLY A 72 -6.79 6.30 19.56
C GLY A 72 -5.27 6.53 19.58
N LYS A 73 -4.50 5.70 18.86
CA LYS A 73 -3.03 5.82 18.68
C LYS A 73 -2.63 5.70 17.21
N SER A 74 -3.41 6.32 16.31
CA SER A 74 -3.11 6.29 14.88
C SER A 74 -1.74 6.93 14.60
N GLY A 75 -0.97 6.30 13.70
CA GLY A 75 0.42 6.67 13.43
C GLY A 75 1.45 5.91 14.28
N GLN A 76 1.03 4.94 15.10
CA GLN A 76 1.95 4.11 15.90
C GLN A 76 2.98 3.38 15.01
N MET A 77 2.53 2.72 13.93
CA MET A 77 3.43 2.04 12.99
C MET A 77 4.31 3.02 12.22
N ALA A 78 3.77 4.19 11.89
CA ALA A 78 4.54 5.23 11.22
C ALA A 78 5.63 5.82 12.12
N LEU A 79 5.32 6.09 13.41
CA LEU A 79 6.31 6.52 14.39
C LEU A 79 7.37 5.42 14.66
N LEU A 80 6.95 4.15 14.70
CA LEU A 80 7.89 3.04 14.80
C LEU A 80 8.87 3.04 13.63
N GLY A 81 8.37 3.25 12.40
CA GLY A 81 9.21 3.35 11.20
C GLY A 81 10.25 4.48 11.28
N ASP A 82 9.84 5.66 11.77
CA ASP A 82 10.77 6.80 11.94
C ASP A 82 11.83 6.52 13.02
N VAL A 83 11.46 5.84 14.11
CA VAL A 83 12.40 5.51 15.21
C VAL A 83 13.45 4.47 14.78
N LEU A 84 13.21 3.70 13.70
CA LEU A 84 14.24 2.78 13.16
C LEU A 84 15.46 3.56 12.61
N PHE A 85 15.28 4.80 12.15
CA PHE A 85 16.33 5.67 11.63
C PHE A 85 16.26 7.05 12.32
N PRO A 86 16.60 7.11 13.61
CA PRO A 86 16.34 8.30 14.42
C PRO A 86 17.31 9.46 14.12
N ASN A 87 18.43 9.19 13.45
CA ASN A 87 19.48 10.17 13.18
C ASN A 87 19.35 10.69 11.75
N PRO A 88 19.17 12.02 11.55
CA PRO A 88 19.12 12.64 10.22
C PRO A 88 20.38 12.35 9.38
N GLU A 89 21.56 12.29 10.03
CA GLU A 89 22.84 12.04 9.36
C GLU A 89 22.86 10.72 8.59
N THR A 90 22.07 9.72 9.03
CA THR A 90 21.95 8.46 8.30
C THR A 90 21.22 8.67 6.96
N ILE A 91 20.20 9.52 6.93
CA ILE A 91 19.45 9.85 5.71
C ILE A 91 20.32 10.69 4.79
N GLU A 92 21.03 11.68 5.33
CA GLU A 92 21.99 12.55 4.61
C GLU A 92 23.11 11.73 3.98
N TYR A 93 23.66 10.75 4.70
CA TYR A 93 24.67 9.83 4.16
C TYR A 93 24.19 9.14 2.88
N PHE A 94 22.95 8.63 2.85
CA PHE A 94 22.38 7.99 1.65
C PHE A 94 22.17 8.99 0.51
N THR A 95 21.83 10.22 0.81
CA THR A 95 21.58 11.25 -0.21
C THR A 95 22.88 11.82 -0.74
N GLU A 96 23.80 12.22 0.13
CA GLU A 96 25.01 12.98 -0.24
C GLU A 96 26.18 12.09 -0.65
N GLN A 97 26.42 10.99 0.09
CA GLN A 97 27.61 10.16 -0.16
C GLN A 97 27.31 8.95 -1.04
N MET A 98 26.12 8.36 -0.89
CA MET A 98 25.70 7.21 -1.70
C MET A 98 25.06 7.63 -3.04
N GLY A 99 24.68 8.91 -3.20
CA GLY A 99 23.97 9.41 -4.37
C GLY A 99 22.58 8.75 -4.54
N GLY A 100 21.98 8.29 -3.44
CA GLY A 100 20.75 7.54 -3.43
C GLY A 100 19.71 8.08 -2.45
N ARG A 101 19.01 7.17 -1.76
CA ARG A 101 18.00 7.57 -0.76
C ARG A 101 17.81 6.51 0.32
N LEU A 102 17.40 6.97 1.50
CA LEU A 102 16.80 6.14 2.54
C LEU A 102 15.42 6.70 2.87
N GLN A 103 14.40 5.88 2.79
CA GLN A 103 13.02 6.27 3.05
C GLN A 103 12.27 5.17 3.76
N VAL A 104 11.49 5.53 4.77
CA VAL A 104 10.50 4.65 5.40
C VAL A 104 9.11 5.14 5.04
N SER A 105 8.27 4.25 4.52
CA SER A 105 6.89 4.54 4.21
C SER A 105 5.96 3.54 4.88
N VAL A 106 4.85 4.03 5.42
CA VAL A 106 3.82 3.19 6.04
C VAL A 106 2.47 3.49 5.40
N ASN A 107 1.83 2.46 4.86
CA ASN A 107 0.45 2.48 4.44
C ASN A 107 -0.41 1.63 5.40
N TYR A 108 -1.66 1.39 5.07
CA TYR A 108 -2.53 0.59 5.94
C TYR A 108 -2.05 -0.85 6.13
N ASP A 109 -1.48 -1.46 5.10
CA ASP A 109 -1.18 -2.90 5.06
C ASP A 109 0.29 -3.24 5.31
N SER A 110 1.19 -2.28 5.13
CA SER A 110 2.64 -2.54 5.20
C SER A 110 3.46 -1.33 5.64
N MET A 111 4.65 -1.63 6.18
CA MET A 111 5.78 -0.71 6.32
C MET A 111 6.84 -1.12 5.30
N THR A 112 7.37 -0.18 4.53
CA THR A 112 8.43 -0.44 3.55
C THR A 112 9.62 0.48 3.82
N ILE A 113 10.79 -0.11 4.00
CA ILE A 113 12.08 0.59 4.08
C ILE A 113 12.73 0.47 2.71
N THR A 114 13.04 1.60 2.08
CA THR A 114 13.69 1.68 0.78
C THR A 114 15.06 2.32 0.95
N MET A 115 16.09 1.62 0.50
CA MET A 115 17.47 2.09 0.51
C MET A 115 18.06 1.92 -0.89
N ARG A 116 18.52 3.01 -1.48
CA ARG A 116 19.24 3.02 -2.75
C ARG A 116 20.62 3.59 -2.53
N GLY A 117 21.61 3.02 -3.19
CA GLY A 117 23.00 3.51 -3.10
C GLY A 117 23.91 2.81 -4.11
N LYS A 118 25.21 2.94 -3.89
CA LYS A 118 26.23 2.32 -4.74
C LYS A 118 26.24 0.80 -4.57
N ALA A 119 26.38 0.06 -5.65
CA ALA A 119 26.39 -1.41 -5.64
C ALA A 119 27.56 -2.00 -4.84
N GLU A 120 28.71 -1.33 -4.82
CA GLU A 120 29.89 -1.73 -4.06
C GLU A 120 29.65 -1.68 -2.54
N GLU A 121 28.70 -0.86 -2.09
CA GLU A 121 28.33 -0.64 -0.68
C GLU A 121 27.16 -1.52 -0.21
N VAL A 122 26.78 -2.53 -0.99
CA VAL A 122 25.59 -3.38 -0.67
C VAL A 122 25.69 -4.02 0.72
N ASP A 123 26.89 -4.48 1.11
CA ASP A 123 27.09 -5.12 2.42
C ASP A 123 26.88 -4.10 3.56
N ASN A 124 27.37 -2.86 3.40
CA ASN A 124 27.17 -1.76 4.36
C ASN A 124 25.68 -1.34 4.43
N ILE A 125 24.99 -1.23 3.28
CA ILE A 125 23.55 -0.96 3.24
C ILE A 125 22.76 -2.01 4.02
N LEU A 126 23.11 -3.28 3.86
CA LEU A 126 22.46 -4.38 4.57
C LEU A 126 22.77 -4.36 6.08
N GLU A 127 23.98 -3.94 6.47
CA GLU A 127 24.34 -3.76 7.87
C GLU A 127 23.56 -2.61 8.53
N VAL A 128 23.41 -1.46 7.85
CA VAL A 128 22.58 -0.34 8.32
C VAL A 128 21.13 -0.80 8.49
N LEU A 129 20.58 -1.55 7.53
CA LEU A 129 19.23 -2.11 7.62
C LEU A 129 19.10 -3.07 8.81
N ARG A 130 20.05 -3.98 8.99
CA ARG A 130 20.11 -4.90 10.13
C ARG A 130 20.11 -4.16 11.46
N ASN A 131 20.94 -3.11 11.58
CA ASN A 131 21.05 -2.33 12.79
C ASN A 131 19.74 -1.59 13.10
N ALA A 132 19.06 -1.04 12.08
CA ALA A 132 17.75 -0.42 12.24
C ALA A 132 16.70 -1.44 12.80
N ILE A 133 16.64 -2.64 12.25
CA ILE A 133 15.63 -3.64 12.65
C ILE A 133 15.96 -4.30 14.00
N LEU A 134 17.22 -4.66 14.23
CA LEU A 134 17.60 -5.53 15.35
C LEU A 134 18.26 -4.79 16.54
N ALA A 135 18.93 -3.68 16.29
CA ALA A 135 19.76 -3.02 17.31
C ALA A 135 19.24 -1.65 17.77
N THR A 136 18.25 -1.05 17.07
CA THR A 136 17.72 0.28 17.45
C THR A 136 17.17 0.30 18.86
N GLN A 137 17.63 1.26 19.66
CA GLN A 137 17.20 1.47 21.04
C GLN A 137 15.97 2.39 21.07
N LEU A 138 14.89 1.91 21.65
CA LEU A 138 13.65 2.69 21.84
C LEU A 138 13.74 3.44 23.18
N THR A 139 14.64 4.44 23.28
CA THR A 139 14.74 5.26 24.49
C THR A 139 13.65 6.33 24.52
N PRO A 140 13.23 6.79 25.70
CA PRO A 140 12.22 7.85 25.81
C PRO A 140 12.63 9.12 25.07
N GLU A 141 13.92 9.50 25.10
CA GLU A 141 14.46 10.72 24.49
C GLU A 141 14.39 10.65 22.96
N VAL A 142 14.78 9.50 22.37
CA VAL A 142 14.72 9.27 20.92
C VAL A 142 13.25 9.30 20.46
N ILE A 143 12.36 8.61 21.18
CA ILE A 143 10.94 8.59 20.84
C ILE A 143 10.34 10.00 20.91
N ALA A 144 10.65 10.78 21.95
CA ALA A 144 10.13 12.14 22.11
C ALA A 144 10.57 13.03 20.93
N ARG A 145 11.85 13.02 20.59
CA ARG A 145 12.42 13.83 19.49
C ARG A 145 11.80 13.46 18.14
N VAL A 146 11.73 12.16 17.82
CA VAL A 146 11.20 11.68 16.54
C VAL A 146 9.69 11.94 16.43
N ARG A 147 8.94 11.75 17.53
CA ARG A 147 7.52 12.08 17.60
C ARG A 147 7.25 13.57 17.36
N GLU A 148 8.05 14.46 17.95
CA GLU A 148 7.91 15.90 17.76
C GLU A 148 8.16 16.28 16.29
N ALA A 149 9.21 15.75 15.68
CA ALA A 149 9.50 15.97 14.26
C ALA A 149 8.32 15.51 13.36
N ARG A 150 7.74 14.32 13.65
CA ARG A 150 6.59 13.83 12.92
C ARG A 150 5.35 14.69 13.12
N ILE A 151 5.06 15.12 14.35
CA ILE A 151 3.93 16.01 14.62
C ILE A 151 4.09 17.34 13.87
N LYS A 152 5.30 17.91 13.84
CA LYS A 152 5.58 19.12 13.06
C LYS A 152 5.30 18.89 11.57
N MET A 153 5.85 17.83 10.99
CA MET A 153 5.59 17.48 9.58
C MET A 153 4.09 17.33 9.28
N LEU A 154 3.34 16.67 10.16
CA LEU A 154 1.90 16.50 9.99
C LEU A 154 1.14 17.82 10.06
N ARG A 155 1.52 18.73 10.95
CA ARG A 155 0.92 20.07 11.02
C ARG A 155 1.20 20.89 9.77
N ASP A 156 2.41 20.82 9.26
CA ASP A 156 2.81 21.54 8.04
C ASP A 156 2.06 21.03 6.79
N THR A 157 1.75 19.72 6.74
CA THR A 157 1.02 19.10 5.62
C THR A 157 -0.50 19.15 5.77
N ALA A 158 -1.03 19.27 6.98
CA ALA A 158 -2.47 19.25 7.25
C ALA A 158 -3.23 20.52 6.77
N ILE A 159 -2.55 21.55 6.33
CA ILE A 159 -3.09 22.87 5.95
C ILE A 159 -3.79 22.81 4.57
N SER A 160 -3.48 21.84 3.75
CA SER A 160 -4.08 21.73 2.40
C SER A 160 -5.56 21.38 2.48
N PRO A 161 -6.47 22.16 1.86
CA PRO A 161 -7.90 21.84 1.77
C PRO A 161 -8.16 20.44 1.20
N ALA A 162 -7.36 20.01 0.22
CA ALA A 162 -7.42 18.67 -0.36
C ALA A 162 -7.12 17.57 0.69
N ALA A 163 -6.11 17.76 1.54
CA ALA A 163 -5.78 16.80 2.60
C ALA A 163 -6.89 16.73 3.66
N VAL A 164 -7.52 17.85 3.97
CA VAL A 164 -8.70 17.91 4.86
C VAL A 164 -9.86 17.13 4.26
N ALA A 165 -10.17 17.34 2.98
CA ALA A 165 -11.23 16.63 2.28
C ALA A 165 -10.96 15.12 2.19
N ASP A 166 -9.72 14.72 1.89
CA ASP A 166 -9.33 13.31 1.81
C ASP A 166 -9.43 12.60 3.17
N ARG A 167 -9.08 13.28 4.26
CA ARG A 167 -9.25 12.76 5.62
C ARG A 167 -10.74 12.65 5.99
N ALA A 168 -11.51 13.68 5.70
CA ALA A 168 -12.94 13.71 6.01
C ALA A 168 -13.71 12.64 5.25
N ILE A 169 -13.40 12.40 3.97
CA ILE A 169 -14.07 11.35 3.18
C ILE A 169 -13.70 9.95 3.66
N ALA A 170 -12.44 9.70 4.06
CA ALA A 170 -12.03 8.43 4.63
C ALA A 170 -12.77 8.16 5.95
N LEU A 171 -12.82 9.13 6.84
CA LEU A 171 -13.56 9.04 8.12
C LEU A 171 -15.06 8.82 7.87
N ARG A 172 -15.66 9.57 6.92
CA ARG A 172 -17.10 9.45 6.58
C ARG A 172 -17.44 8.06 6.06
N LEU A 173 -16.56 7.48 5.24
CA LEU A 173 -16.75 6.18 4.60
C LEU A 173 -16.52 5.00 5.54
N PHE A 174 -15.53 5.10 6.42
CA PHE A 174 -15.04 3.98 7.21
C PHE A 174 -15.28 4.13 8.72
N GLY A 175 -15.54 5.35 9.23
CA GLY A 175 -15.70 5.59 10.66
C GLY A 175 -14.50 5.10 11.46
N ASP A 176 -14.76 4.30 12.50
CA ASP A 176 -13.73 3.73 13.39
C ASP A 176 -12.92 2.58 12.76
N PHE A 177 -13.33 2.09 11.59
CA PHE A 177 -12.57 1.09 10.86
C PHE A 177 -11.15 1.61 10.55
N PRO A 178 -10.11 0.77 10.54
CA PRO A 178 -8.72 1.22 10.34
C PRO A 178 -8.48 2.17 9.17
N TYR A 179 -9.18 1.98 8.05
CA TYR A 179 -9.04 2.83 6.86
C TYR A 179 -9.71 4.21 6.97
N GLY A 180 -10.50 4.45 8.03
CA GLY A 180 -11.01 5.78 8.38
C GLY A 180 -10.01 6.65 9.13
N ARG A 181 -8.93 6.05 9.66
CA ARG A 181 -7.88 6.75 10.40
C ARG A 181 -6.73 7.12 9.46
N PRO A 182 -6.05 8.27 9.65
CA PRO A 182 -4.91 8.63 8.81
C PRO A 182 -3.74 7.65 9.04
N SER A 183 -3.22 7.03 7.98
CA SER A 183 -2.10 6.07 8.06
C SER A 183 -0.81 6.71 8.60
N ALA A 184 -0.62 8.01 8.37
CA ALA A 184 0.49 8.78 8.92
C ALA A 184 0.31 9.17 10.39
N GLY A 185 -0.90 8.99 10.94
CA GLY A 185 -1.28 9.42 12.29
C GLY A 185 -1.88 10.80 12.36
N SER A 186 -2.34 11.19 13.56
CA SER A 186 -2.71 12.55 13.91
C SER A 186 -1.82 13.07 15.04
N PRO A 187 -1.61 14.40 15.16
CA PRO A 187 -0.86 14.97 16.26
C PRO A 187 -1.38 14.53 17.64
N GLU A 188 -2.70 14.49 17.79
CA GLU A 188 -3.38 14.13 19.03
C GLU A 188 -3.16 12.66 19.42
N ASP A 189 -3.25 11.75 18.44
CA ASP A 189 -3.04 10.32 18.65
C ASP A 189 -1.56 10.00 18.92
N LEU A 190 -0.64 10.64 18.18
CA LEU A 190 0.79 10.45 18.36
C LEU A 190 1.27 10.85 19.76
N LEU A 191 0.65 11.87 20.38
CA LEU A 191 0.94 12.24 21.79
C LEU A 191 0.58 11.15 22.78
N ARG A 192 -0.32 10.23 22.43
CA ARG A 192 -0.75 9.09 23.26
C ARG A 192 0.09 7.83 23.04
N VAL A 193 0.91 7.79 21.98
CA VAL A 193 1.80 6.65 21.71
C VAL A 193 2.97 6.72 22.68
N ASP A 194 3.13 5.70 23.50
CA ASP A 194 4.23 5.59 24.43
C ASP A 194 5.29 4.57 24.00
N ARG A 195 6.34 4.40 24.82
CA ARG A 195 7.41 3.45 24.56
C ARG A 195 6.92 2.01 24.56
N ALA A 196 5.99 1.66 25.46
CA ALA A 196 5.45 0.30 25.56
C ALA A 196 4.67 -0.08 24.30
N ASP A 197 3.92 0.86 23.73
CA ASP A 197 3.20 0.67 22.46
C ASP A 197 4.16 0.33 21.33
N LEU A 198 5.26 1.09 21.19
CA LEU A 198 6.26 0.88 20.14
C LEU A 198 7.03 -0.45 20.33
N MET A 199 7.34 -0.81 21.58
CA MET A 199 7.95 -2.11 21.89
C MET A 199 7.03 -3.26 21.53
N LEU A 200 5.74 -3.17 21.87
CA LEU A 200 4.73 -4.16 21.53
C LEU A 200 4.56 -4.29 20.01
N ALA A 201 4.47 -3.16 19.30
CA ALA A 201 4.37 -3.16 17.84
C ALA A 201 5.62 -3.78 17.18
N ARG A 202 6.82 -3.43 17.67
CA ARG A 202 8.09 -4.02 17.22
C ARG A 202 8.10 -5.55 17.41
N GLU A 203 7.77 -6.01 18.61
CA GLU A 203 7.76 -7.44 18.93
C GLU A 203 6.73 -8.20 18.08
N ARG A 204 5.56 -7.62 17.87
CA ARG A 204 4.45 -8.25 17.17
C ARG A 204 4.65 -8.28 15.66
N PHE A 205 5.20 -7.23 15.06
CA PHE A 205 5.18 -7.04 13.61
C PHE A 205 6.54 -7.13 12.92
N LEU A 206 7.65 -6.74 13.59
CA LEU A 206 8.99 -6.76 13.01
C LEU A 206 9.62 -8.16 13.20
N ASN A 207 9.07 -9.15 12.53
CA ASN A 207 9.53 -10.55 12.56
C ASN A 207 9.96 -10.98 11.15
N SER A 208 10.94 -11.88 11.08
CA SER A 208 11.51 -12.32 9.80
C SER A 208 10.50 -12.95 8.85
N ASN A 209 9.58 -13.76 9.36
CA ASN A 209 8.52 -14.40 8.56
C ASN A 209 7.30 -13.51 8.30
N ASN A 210 7.30 -12.26 8.81
CA ASN A 210 6.34 -11.22 8.46
C ASN A 210 6.99 -10.17 7.54
N ALA A 211 8.09 -10.54 6.86
CA ALA A 211 8.86 -9.62 6.04
C ALA A 211 9.31 -10.26 4.73
N THR A 212 9.45 -9.43 3.70
CA THR A 212 10.08 -9.79 2.41
C THR A 212 11.11 -8.75 2.05
N LEU A 213 12.30 -9.20 1.71
CA LEU A 213 13.44 -8.39 1.31
C LEU A 213 13.63 -8.49 -0.21
N ALA A 214 13.58 -7.39 -0.92
CA ALA A 214 13.81 -7.27 -2.36
C ALA A 214 15.15 -6.54 -2.61
N ILE A 215 16.02 -7.12 -3.44
CA ILE A 215 17.32 -6.54 -3.78
C ILE A 215 17.51 -6.57 -5.29
N ALA A 216 17.70 -5.39 -5.91
CA ALA A 216 17.88 -5.23 -7.35
C ALA A 216 19.12 -4.39 -7.65
N GLY A 217 19.84 -4.72 -8.73
CA GLY A 217 21.00 -3.94 -9.19
C GLY A 217 22.30 -4.73 -9.27
N GLY A 218 23.42 -4.07 -9.04
CA GLY A 218 24.77 -4.62 -9.19
C GLY A 218 25.17 -5.56 -8.06
N ILE A 219 24.51 -6.72 -7.96
CA ILE A 219 24.73 -7.69 -6.90
C ILE A 219 25.19 -9.05 -7.42
N ASN A 220 25.93 -9.79 -6.57
CA ASN A 220 26.17 -11.20 -6.74
C ASN A 220 25.24 -11.97 -5.76
N PRO A 221 24.19 -12.67 -6.25
CA PRO A 221 23.19 -13.30 -5.41
C PRO A 221 23.77 -14.27 -4.37
N SER A 222 24.75 -15.08 -4.75
CA SER A 222 25.35 -16.07 -3.85
C SER A 222 26.17 -15.42 -2.72
N ARG A 223 26.90 -14.33 -3.02
CA ARG A 223 27.62 -13.55 -2.00
C ARG A 223 26.63 -12.82 -1.10
N THR A 224 25.67 -12.10 -1.69
CA THR A 224 24.67 -11.34 -0.95
C THR A 224 23.83 -12.25 -0.04
N LEU A 225 23.48 -13.46 -0.50
CA LEU A 225 22.75 -14.43 0.33
C LEU A 225 23.58 -14.88 1.56
N ARG A 226 24.92 -15.04 1.42
CA ARG A 226 25.79 -15.34 2.58
C ARG A 226 25.79 -14.20 3.59
N THR A 227 25.94 -12.95 3.12
CA THR A 227 25.85 -11.75 3.97
C THR A 227 24.49 -11.69 4.68
N LEU A 228 23.39 -11.94 3.98
CA LEU A 228 22.05 -11.94 4.56
C LEU A 228 21.87 -13.02 5.64
N LYS A 229 22.38 -14.23 5.42
CA LYS A 229 22.35 -15.30 6.44
C LYS A 229 23.12 -14.91 7.70
N GLN A 230 24.24 -14.23 7.56
CA GLN A 230 25.05 -13.75 8.68
C GLN A 230 24.33 -12.60 9.43
N LEU A 231 23.80 -11.61 8.72
CA LEU A 231 23.20 -10.41 9.32
C LEU A 231 21.80 -10.64 9.87
N PHE A 232 20.96 -11.40 9.17
CA PHE A 232 19.55 -11.57 9.48
C PHE A 232 19.17 -12.98 9.96
N GLY A 233 20.08 -13.92 9.98
CA GLY A 233 19.79 -15.30 10.41
C GLY A 233 19.27 -15.41 11.84
N ALA A 234 19.69 -14.52 12.73
CA ALA A 234 19.23 -14.43 14.11
C ALA A 234 17.95 -13.56 14.27
N TRP A 235 17.41 -12.98 13.20
CA TRP A 235 16.16 -12.23 13.30
C TRP A 235 15.01 -13.16 13.67
N ARG A 236 14.33 -12.82 14.77
CA ARG A 236 13.29 -13.65 15.37
C ARG A 236 12.17 -13.96 14.37
N LYS A 237 11.77 -15.20 14.30
CA LYS A 237 10.54 -15.67 13.68
C LYS A 237 9.40 -15.62 14.68
N SER A 238 8.24 -15.14 14.28
CA SER A 238 7.03 -15.23 15.11
C SER A 238 6.32 -16.56 14.83
N GLU A 239 5.89 -17.22 15.88
CA GLU A 239 5.01 -18.40 15.78
C GLU A 239 3.53 -18.01 15.73
N GLN A 240 3.23 -16.75 16.05
CA GLN A 240 1.86 -16.24 16.07
C GLN A 240 1.46 -15.74 14.68
N VAL A 241 0.29 -16.20 14.21
CA VAL A 241 -0.35 -15.62 13.05
C VAL A 241 -0.92 -14.25 13.44
N ILE A 242 -0.59 -13.21 12.68
CA ILE A 242 -1.16 -11.87 12.91
C ILE A 242 -2.60 -11.89 12.41
N PRO A 243 -3.60 -11.74 13.31
CA PRO A 243 -4.98 -11.71 12.87
C PRO A 243 -5.25 -10.42 12.08
N SER A 244 -5.87 -10.55 10.91
CA SER A 244 -6.34 -9.44 10.08
C SER A 244 -7.86 -9.26 10.14
N THR A 245 -8.48 -9.70 11.24
CA THR A 245 -9.93 -9.64 11.43
C THR A 245 -10.30 -8.29 12.04
N PHE A 246 -11.03 -7.48 11.29
CA PHE A 246 -11.56 -6.21 11.74
C PHE A 246 -13.07 -6.23 11.68
N GLN A 247 -13.72 -5.53 12.62
CA GLN A 247 -15.16 -5.35 12.58
C GLN A 247 -15.54 -4.55 11.33
N ALA A 248 -16.55 -5.01 10.58
CA ALA A 248 -17.00 -4.33 9.38
C ALA A 248 -17.46 -2.89 9.71
N ALA A 249 -17.02 -1.93 8.91
CA ALA A 249 -17.46 -0.56 9.05
C ALA A 249 -18.96 -0.43 8.70
N LYS A 250 -19.67 0.42 9.42
CA LYS A 250 -21.08 0.75 9.14
C LYS A 250 -21.19 1.47 7.78
N PRO A 251 -22.34 1.37 7.07
CA PRO A 251 -22.59 2.21 5.91
C PRO A 251 -22.43 3.70 6.24
N PRO A 252 -21.89 4.53 5.35
CA PRO A 252 -21.81 5.98 5.56
C PRO A 252 -23.22 6.60 5.52
N ASP A 253 -23.35 7.76 6.18
CA ASP A 253 -24.55 8.59 6.06
C ASP A 253 -24.63 9.18 4.65
N SER A 254 -25.83 9.29 4.10
CA SER A 254 -26.10 9.81 2.75
C SER A 254 -26.05 11.33 2.65
N LYS A 255 -26.10 12.05 3.79
CA LYS A 255 -25.96 13.52 3.79
C LYS A 255 -24.57 13.94 3.38
N VAL A 256 -24.48 15.01 2.62
CA VAL A 256 -23.20 15.64 2.27
C VAL A 256 -22.59 16.26 3.52
N LEU A 257 -21.32 15.94 3.81
CA LEU A 257 -20.58 16.54 4.91
C LEU A 257 -19.85 17.81 4.41
N LEU A 258 -20.21 18.95 4.94
CA LEU A 258 -19.47 20.21 4.72
C LEU A 258 -18.37 20.35 5.77
N VAL A 259 -17.15 20.61 5.32
CA VAL A 259 -15.98 20.82 6.19
C VAL A 259 -15.42 22.21 5.93
N ARG A 260 -15.27 22.99 7.01
CA ARG A 260 -14.77 24.36 6.92
C ARG A 260 -13.27 24.35 6.63
N THR A 261 -12.86 24.97 5.52
CA THR A 261 -11.47 25.26 5.18
C THR A 261 -11.35 26.68 4.61
N PRO A 262 -10.30 27.44 4.94
CA PRO A 262 -10.05 28.75 4.38
C PRO A 262 -9.47 28.59 2.96
N SER A 263 -10.34 28.47 1.96
CA SER A 263 -9.93 28.29 0.56
C SER A 263 -10.92 28.98 -0.36
N PRO A 264 -10.44 29.66 -1.43
CA PRO A 264 -11.32 30.27 -2.44
C PRO A 264 -12.00 29.22 -3.33
N THR A 265 -11.52 27.98 -3.31
CA THR A 265 -12.09 26.84 -4.02
C THR A 265 -12.54 25.78 -3.04
N ALA A 266 -13.56 25.02 -3.41
CA ALA A 266 -14.06 23.89 -2.65
C ALA A 266 -13.47 22.58 -3.17
N GLU A 267 -13.07 21.72 -2.27
CA GLU A 267 -12.64 20.34 -2.55
C GLU A 267 -13.82 19.40 -2.43
N VAL A 268 -14.25 18.82 -3.55
CA VAL A 268 -15.34 17.83 -3.59
C VAL A 268 -14.75 16.44 -3.58
N ARG A 269 -15.28 15.57 -2.73
CA ARG A 269 -14.96 14.12 -2.70
C ARG A 269 -16.26 13.33 -2.69
N ILE A 270 -16.38 12.40 -3.62
CA ILE A 270 -17.49 11.44 -3.70
C ILE A 270 -16.86 10.05 -3.67
N ALA A 271 -17.20 9.26 -2.68
CA ALA A 271 -16.53 7.99 -2.46
C ALA A 271 -17.48 6.88 -2.05
N LEU A 272 -17.07 5.67 -2.36
CA LEU A 272 -17.71 4.43 -1.93
C LEU A 272 -16.62 3.38 -1.61
N ARG A 273 -17.02 2.32 -0.93
CA ARG A 273 -16.10 1.21 -0.65
C ARG A 273 -15.80 0.48 -1.94
N GLY A 274 -14.51 0.44 -2.29
CA GLY A 274 -13.98 -0.23 -3.45
C GLY A 274 -13.79 -1.74 -3.24
N LEU A 275 -12.89 -2.32 -4.01
CA LEU A 275 -12.51 -3.73 -3.93
C LEU A 275 -11.24 -3.90 -3.08
N SER A 276 -10.98 -5.12 -2.61
CA SER A 276 -9.68 -5.48 -2.03
C SER A 276 -8.64 -5.69 -3.13
N LYS A 277 -7.37 -5.68 -2.76
CA LYS A 277 -6.27 -5.87 -3.72
C LYS A 277 -6.24 -7.30 -4.28
N SER A 278 -6.70 -8.28 -3.51
CA SER A 278 -6.82 -9.69 -3.91
C SER A 278 -8.10 -10.02 -4.67
N ASP A 279 -9.04 -9.07 -4.80
CA ASP A 279 -10.28 -9.30 -5.54
C ASP A 279 -9.98 -9.62 -7.02
N PRO A 280 -10.66 -10.60 -7.64
CA PRO A 280 -10.48 -10.92 -9.06
C PRO A 280 -10.71 -9.72 -9.99
N ASP A 281 -11.65 -8.83 -9.65
CA ASP A 281 -11.98 -7.63 -10.42
C ASP A 281 -11.12 -6.40 -10.06
N ALA A 282 -10.12 -6.55 -9.20
CA ALA A 282 -9.36 -5.42 -8.67
C ALA A 282 -8.67 -4.59 -9.78
N LEU A 283 -8.00 -5.23 -10.75
CA LEU A 283 -7.36 -4.52 -11.86
C LEU A 283 -8.40 -3.89 -12.79
N LEU A 284 -9.53 -4.56 -12.98
CA LEU A 284 -10.61 -4.02 -13.80
C LEU A 284 -11.27 -2.79 -13.14
N SER A 285 -11.23 -2.70 -11.80
CA SER A 285 -11.65 -1.46 -11.13
C SER A 285 -10.77 -0.25 -11.43
N ASP A 286 -9.48 -0.45 -11.80
CA ASP A 286 -8.63 0.65 -12.29
C ASP A 286 -9.03 1.09 -13.69
N VAL A 287 -9.43 0.14 -14.55
CA VAL A 287 -9.99 0.47 -15.88
C VAL A 287 -11.28 1.26 -15.73
N VAL A 288 -12.16 0.85 -14.81
CA VAL A 288 -13.39 1.61 -14.48
C VAL A 288 -13.05 3.02 -13.99
N ALA A 289 -12.04 3.15 -13.11
CA ALA A 289 -11.60 4.46 -12.61
C ALA A 289 -11.02 5.34 -13.72
N GLN A 290 -10.24 4.77 -14.65
CA GLN A 290 -9.67 5.50 -15.79
C GLN A 290 -10.77 6.00 -16.75
N ILE A 291 -11.78 5.18 -17.03
CA ILE A 291 -12.91 5.60 -17.85
C ILE A 291 -13.72 6.72 -17.15
N ALA A 292 -13.99 6.54 -15.85
CA ALA A 292 -14.64 7.57 -15.04
C ALA A 292 -13.84 8.89 -15.04
N GLN A 293 -12.51 8.81 -14.92
CA GLN A 293 -11.60 9.95 -15.00
C GLN A 293 -11.75 10.69 -16.34
N ASN A 294 -11.69 9.95 -17.45
CA ASN A 294 -11.78 10.52 -18.78
C ASN A 294 -13.15 11.22 -19.01
N ARG A 295 -14.24 10.56 -18.57
CA ARG A 295 -15.60 11.13 -18.66
C ARG A 295 -15.75 12.37 -17.78
N LEU A 296 -15.22 12.35 -16.56
CA LEU A 296 -15.26 13.48 -15.64
C LEU A 296 -14.46 14.66 -16.18
N GLN A 297 -13.27 14.41 -16.71
CA GLN A 297 -12.42 15.41 -17.33
C GLN A 297 -13.08 16.09 -18.54
N ALA A 298 -13.84 15.32 -19.35
CA ALA A 298 -14.54 15.84 -20.51
C ALA A 298 -15.83 16.62 -20.16
N ALA A 299 -16.51 16.21 -19.08
CA ALA A 299 -17.82 16.76 -18.72
C ALA A 299 -17.76 17.99 -17.80
N VAL A 300 -16.66 18.13 -17.01
CA VAL A 300 -16.52 19.27 -16.10
C VAL A 300 -16.09 20.52 -16.89
N PRO A 301 -16.89 21.60 -16.88
CA PRO A 301 -16.55 22.85 -17.54
C PRO A 301 -15.23 23.43 -17.00
N ASN A 302 -14.43 24.01 -17.87
CA ASN A 302 -13.15 24.64 -17.52
C ASN A 302 -12.16 23.67 -16.83
N SER A 303 -12.16 22.42 -17.25
CA SER A 303 -11.37 21.33 -16.71
C SER A 303 -9.91 21.66 -16.34
N PRO A 304 -9.13 22.46 -17.09
CA PRO A 304 -7.79 22.88 -16.67
C PRO A 304 -7.78 23.72 -15.38
N LYS A 305 -8.86 24.46 -15.10
CA LYS A 305 -9.02 25.27 -13.89
C LYS A 305 -9.69 24.50 -12.74
N THR A 306 -10.34 23.39 -13.07
CA THR A 306 -11.01 22.51 -12.11
C THR A 306 -10.36 21.13 -12.20
N PRO A 307 -9.20 20.93 -11.55
CA PRO A 307 -8.53 19.63 -11.55
C PRO A 307 -9.46 18.55 -10.99
N VAL A 308 -9.59 17.47 -11.74
CA VAL A 308 -10.39 16.30 -11.35
C VAL A 308 -9.54 15.04 -11.28
N PHE A 309 -9.92 14.11 -10.45
CA PHE A 309 -9.31 12.79 -10.39
C PHE A 309 -10.32 11.71 -10.03
N VAL A 310 -10.04 10.48 -10.48
CA VAL A 310 -10.71 9.26 -10.02
C VAL A 310 -9.67 8.23 -9.65
N ARG A 311 -9.81 7.62 -8.48
CA ARG A 311 -8.86 6.64 -7.94
C ARG A 311 -9.58 5.42 -7.38
N SER A 312 -9.02 4.24 -7.64
CA SER A 312 -9.39 2.99 -7.00
C SER A 312 -8.26 2.57 -6.08
N ASN A 313 -8.26 3.09 -4.83
CA ASN A 313 -7.27 2.73 -3.83
C ASN A 313 -7.67 1.41 -3.17
N ARG A 314 -6.85 0.39 -3.33
CA ARG A 314 -7.10 -0.97 -2.86
C ARG A 314 -6.10 -1.37 -1.80
N TYR A 315 -6.61 -2.09 -0.78
CA TYR A 315 -5.84 -2.57 0.36
C TYR A 315 -6.08 -4.06 0.56
N LEU A 316 -5.58 -4.63 1.64
CA LEU A 316 -5.84 -6.03 2.00
C LEU A 316 -7.35 -6.31 2.12
N LEU A 317 -8.08 -5.39 2.72
CA LEU A 317 -9.54 -5.37 2.76
C LEU A 317 -10.08 -4.35 1.75
N PRO A 318 -11.40 -4.34 1.46
CA PRO A 318 -11.99 -3.39 0.53
C PRO A 318 -11.62 -1.94 0.84
N GLY A 319 -10.97 -1.30 -0.12
CA GLY A 319 -10.48 0.07 0.00
C GLY A 319 -11.50 1.11 -0.41
N ILE A 320 -11.05 2.18 -1.08
CA ILE A 320 -11.88 3.32 -1.46
C ILE A 320 -11.83 3.54 -2.98
N PHE A 321 -13.02 3.68 -3.58
CA PHE A 321 -13.16 4.27 -4.91
C PHE A 321 -13.63 5.71 -4.75
N VAL A 322 -12.85 6.68 -5.23
CA VAL A 322 -13.09 8.10 -4.98
C VAL A 322 -12.96 8.93 -6.24
N LEU A 323 -13.95 9.80 -6.45
CA LEU A 323 -13.90 10.89 -7.39
C LEU A 323 -13.61 12.18 -6.62
N GLY A 324 -12.69 12.99 -7.12
CA GLY A 324 -12.34 14.26 -6.51
C GLY A 324 -12.26 15.38 -7.52
N ALA A 325 -12.58 16.59 -7.07
CA ALA A 325 -12.41 17.81 -7.83
C ALA A 325 -12.07 18.99 -6.91
N SER A 326 -11.26 19.92 -7.42
CA SER A 326 -11.11 21.25 -6.84
C SER A 326 -11.90 22.23 -7.71
N ALA A 327 -12.95 22.84 -7.19
CA ALA A 327 -13.92 23.61 -7.96
C ALA A 327 -14.22 24.98 -7.32
N GLU A 328 -14.56 25.97 -8.15
CA GLU A 328 -15.16 27.21 -7.66
C GLU A 328 -16.49 26.90 -6.95
N ASN A 329 -16.85 27.67 -5.92
CA ASN A 329 -18.04 27.42 -5.10
C ASN A 329 -19.32 27.27 -5.92
N ASN A 330 -19.50 28.10 -6.96
CA ASN A 330 -20.66 28.09 -7.87
C ASN A 330 -20.72 26.81 -8.76
N SER A 331 -19.59 26.11 -8.95
CA SER A 331 -19.50 24.91 -9.78
C SER A 331 -19.67 23.62 -8.97
N VAL A 332 -19.67 23.67 -7.65
CA VAL A 332 -19.71 22.50 -6.76
C VAL A 332 -20.93 21.62 -7.01
N LEU A 333 -22.12 22.22 -7.15
CA LEU A 333 -23.35 21.47 -7.41
C LEU A 333 -23.31 20.76 -8.77
N SER A 334 -22.80 21.42 -9.80
CA SER A 334 -22.62 20.85 -11.13
C SER A 334 -21.65 19.68 -11.11
N VAL A 335 -20.48 19.85 -10.49
CA VAL A 335 -19.45 18.78 -10.35
C VAL A 335 -20.01 17.57 -9.61
N THR A 336 -20.73 17.78 -8.52
CA THR A 336 -21.37 16.71 -7.74
C THR A 336 -22.40 15.94 -8.58
N THR A 337 -23.24 16.66 -9.31
CA THR A 337 -24.26 16.07 -10.18
C THR A 337 -23.65 15.29 -11.35
N ILE A 338 -22.64 15.86 -12.02
CA ILE A 338 -21.92 15.19 -13.11
C ILE A 338 -21.27 13.91 -12.63
N SER A 339 -20.58 13.96 -11.48
CA SER A 339 -19.92 12.79 -10.89
C SER A 339 -20.90 11.67 -10.60
N SER A 340 -22.06 11.97 -10.00
CA SER A 340 -23.10 10.97 -9.71
C SER A 340 -23.65 10.35 -11.00
N LYS A 341 -23.92 11.14 -12.03
CA LYS A 341 -24.37 10.66 -13.34
C LYS A 341 -23.35 9.75 -14.04
N ILE A 342 -22.06 10.05 -13.90
CA ILE A 342 -20.99 9.20 -14.46
C ILE A 342 -21.00 7.83 -13.78
N LEU A 343 -21.09 7.76 -12.45
CA LEU A 343 -21.16 6.48 -11.72
C LEU A 343 -22.38 5.66 -12.14
N GLU A 344 -23.56 6.31 -12.23
CA GLU A 344 -24.80 5.68 -12.66
C GLU A 344 -24.71 5.15 -14.11
N SER A 345 -24.19 5.98 -15.04
CA SER A 345 -24.03 5.60 -16.44
C SER A 345 -23.09 4.41 -16.63
N LEU A 346 -21.98 4.35 -15.88
CA LEU A 346 -21.05 3.22 -15.93
C LEU A 346 -21.68 1.92 -15.41
N ALA A 347 -22.58 2.02 -14.43
CA ALA A 347 -23.28 0.85 -13.88
C ALA A 347 -24.38 0.33 -14.80
N THR A 348 -24.97 1.19 -15.64
CA THR A 348 -26.19 0.88 -16.42
C THR A 348 -25.95 0.74 -17.92
N THR A 349 -24.94 1.37 -18.46
CA THR A 349 -24.68 1.44 -19.90
C THR A 349 -23.29 0.90 -20.24
N PRO A 350 -23.15 -0.01 -21.21
CA PRO A 350 -21.85 -0.48 -21.67
C PRO A 350 -20.97 0.66 -22.18
N VAL A 351 -19.68 0.59 -21.91
CA VAL A 351 -18.70 1.52 -22.46
C VAL A 351 -18.42 1.22 -23.91
N THR A 352 -17.96 2.21 -24.68
CA THR A 352 -17.55 1.98 -26.07
C THR A 352 -16.21 1.22 -26.14
N ALA A 353 -15.97 0.53 -27.27
CA ALA A 353 -14.70 -0.16 -27.49
C ALA A 353 -13.50 0.81 -27.47
N ALA A 354 -13.70 2.06 -27.91
CA ALA A 354 -12.65 3.07 -27.90
C ALA A 354 -12.30 3.53 -26.49
N GLU A 355 -13.30 3.80 -25.63
CA GLU A 355 -13.08 4.13 -24.21
C GLU A 355 -12.37 3.00 -23.48
N LEU A 356 -12.81 1.75 -23.71
CA LEU A 356 -12.18 0.58 -23.12
C LEU A 356 -10.72 0.46 -23.52
N LYS A 357 -10.42 0.52 -24.84
CA LYS A 357 -9.06 0.43 -25.32
C LYS A 357 -8.15 1.50 -24.72
N GLN A 358 -8.60 2.76 -24.73
CA GLN A 358 -7.83 3.88 -24.16
C GLN A 358 -7.54 3.67 -22.66
N ALA A 359 -8.53 3.20 -21.90
CA ALA A 359 -8.37 2.99 -20.46
C ALA A 359 -7.46 1.80 -20.15
N VAL A 360 -7.61 0.68 -20.89
CA VAL A 360 -6.73 -0.49 -20.74
C VAL A 360 -5.29 -0.12 -21.06
N ASP A 361 -5.05 0.56 -22.18
CA ASP A 361 -3.69 1.01 -22.55
C ASP A 361 -3.06 1.89 -21.46
N ALA A 362 -3.83 2.84 -20.90
CA ALA A 362 -3.36 3.71 -19.82
C ALA A 362 -3.01 2.91 -18.53
N VAL A 363 -3.89 1.99 -18.11
CA VAL A 363 -3.67 1.16 -16.91
C VAL A 363 -2.49 0.21 -17.10
N VAL A 364 -2.34 -0.39 -18.29
CA VAL A 364 -1.18 -1.25 -18.60
C VAL A 364 0.12 -0.46 -18.54
N VAL A 365 0.15 0.74 -19.14
CA VAL A 365 1.32 1.63 -19.09
C VAL A 365 1.63 2.07 -17.66
N GLU A 366 0.63 2.41 -16.88
CA GLU A 366 0.81 2.81 -15.47
C GLU A 366 1.37 1.67 -14.62
N ASN A 367 0.94 0.43 -14.88
CA ASN A 367 1.42 -0.76 -14.17
C ASN A 367 2.69 -1.38 -14.79
N SER A 368 3.25 -0.79 -15.85
CA SER A 368 4.50 -1.26 -16.45
C SER A 368 5.73 -0.84 -15.65
N ASP A 369 6.76 -1.70 -15.66
CA ASP A 369 8.04 -1.45 -14.98
C ASP A 369 8.92 -0.40 -15.73
N SER A 370 8.44 0.12 -16.89
CA SER A 370 9.23 0.97 -17.77
C SER A 370 9.43 2.41 -17.32
N ARG A 371 8.54 2.90 -16.44
CA ARG A 371 8.57 4.31 -15.98
C ARG A 371 9.39 4.55 -14.72
N ASP A 372 9.53 3.52 -13.88
CA ASP A 372 10.21 3.62 -12.60
C ASP A 372 10.87 2.27 -12.27
N PRO A 373 12.21 2.22 -12.17
CA PRO A 373 12.95 1.01 -11.81
C PRO A 373 12.51 0.39 -10.47
N ASP A 374 11.96 1.20 -9.56
CA ASP A 374 11.49 0.76 -8.24
C ASP A 374 10.17 -0.01 -8.33
N ARG A 375 9.38 0.15 -9.41
CA ARG A 375 8.09 -0.51 -9.58
C ARG A 375 8.18 -2.02 -9.67
N LYS A 376 9.23 -2.52 -10.30
CA LYS A 376 9.43 -3.96 -10.43
C LYS A 376 9.54 -4.67 -9.08
N PRO A 377 10.43 -4.27 -8.15
CA PRO A 377 10.43 -4.79 -6.80
C PRO A 377 9.11 -4.56 -6.05
N ASP A 378 8.48 -3.38 -6.18
CA ASP A 378 7.22 -3.08 -5.49
C ASP A 378 6.08 -4.00 -5.93
N ARG A 379 5.97 -4.29 -7.23
CA ARG A 379 4.98 -5.24 -7.75
C ARG A 379 5.14 -6.63 -7.14
N TRP A 380 6.37 -7.14 -7.02
CA TRP A 380 6.62 -8.45 -6.44
C TRP A 380 6.43 -8.47 -4.92
N LEU A 381 6.77 -7.38 -4.24
CA LEU A 381 6.43 -7.19 -2.84
C LEU A 381 4.91 -7.16 -2.64
N ASP A 382 4.15 -6.57 -3.57
CA ASP A 382 2.69 -6.59 -3.57
C ASP A 382 2.14 -8.00 -3.82
N ILE A 383 2.71 -8.74 -4.80
CA ILE A 383 2.35 -10.13 -5.06
C ILE A 383 2.48 -10.96 -3.77
N ASP A 384 3.56 -10.78 -3.05
CA ASP A 384 3.81 -11.49 -1.79
C ASP A 384 2.88 -11.03 -0.66
N THR A 385 2.76 -9.71 -0.45
CA THR A 385 1.91 -9.14 0.62
C THR A 385 0.44 -9.53 0.45
N TYR A 386 -0.08 -9.48 -0.77
CA TYR A 386 -1.50 -9.70 -1.05
C TYR A 386 -1.81 -11.08 -1.66
N ARG A 387 -0.80 -11.95 -1.80
CA ARG A 387 -0.90 -13.30 -2.39
C ARG A 387 -1.53 -13.28 -3.78
N LEU A 388 -1.00 -12.41 -4.64
CA LEU A 388 -1.49 -12.21 -6.00
C LEU A 388 -0.84 -13.20 -6.98
N SER A 389 -1.47 -13.42 -8.13
CA SER A 389 -0.85 -14.07 -9.28
C SER A 389 0.03 -13.08 -10.06
N SER A 390 1.17 -13.54 -10.58
CA SER A 390 2.14 -12.71 -11.33
C SER A 390 1.64 -12.34 -12.74
N ASP A 391 0.75 -13.13 -13.32
CA ASP A 391 0.20 -12.97 -14.68
C ASP A 391 -1.09 -12.12 -14.73
N ARG A 392 -1.51 -11.61 -13.59
CA ARG A 392 -2.79 -10.90 -13.41
C ARG A 392 -2.99 -9.72 -14.37
N ALA A 393 -1.91 -9.01 -14.74
CA ALA A 393 -1.99 -7.89 -15.67
C ALA A 393 -2.38 -8.34 -17.09
N LEU A 394 -2.07 -9.57 -17.48
CA LEU A 394 -2.40 -10.10 -18.80
C LEU A 394 -3.90 -10.28 -19.00
N SER A 395 -4.67 -10.50 -17.92
CA SER A 395 -6.12 -10.62 -17.97
C SER A 395 -6.83 -9.35 -18.47
N LEU A 396 -6.19 -8.17 -18.35
CA LEU A 396 -6.76 -6.91 -18.87
C LEU A 396 -6.86 -6.90 -20.40
N LEU A 397 -6.00 -7.63 -21.09
CA LEU A 397 -5.97 -7.64 -22.57
C LEU A 397 -7.20 -8.33 -23.18
N SER A 398 -7.88 -9.20 -22.43
CA SER A 398 -9.10 -9.91 -22.85
C SER A 398 -10.38 -9.26 -22.33
N THR A 399 -10.30 -8.09 -21.70
CA THR A 399 -11.45 -7.38 -21.10
C THR A 399 -12.44 -6.91 -22.16
N THR A 400 -13.73 -7.10 -21.90
CA THR A 400 -14.83 -6.65 -22.76
C THR A 400 -15.58 -5.46 -22.15
N PRO A 401 -16.35 -4.68 -22.95
CA PRO A 401 -17.25 -3.65 -22.43
C PRO A 401 -18.25 -4.18 -21.38
N SER A 402 -18.72 -5.41 -21.54
CA SER A 402 -19.63 -6.05 -20.59
C SER A 402 -18.96 -6.35 -19.25
N ASP A 403 -17.67 -6.68 -19.24
CA ASP A 403 -16.91 -6.89 -18.00
C ASP A 403 -16.78 -5.58 -17.22
N VAL A 404 -16.48 -4.47 -17.91
CA VAL A 404 -16.42 -3.13 -17.31
C VAL A 404 -17.77 -2.78 -16.69
N GLN A 405 -18.87 -2.96 -17.42
CA GLN A 405 -20.22 -2.69 -16.91
C GLN A 405 -20.56 -3.57 -15.70
N ARG A 406 -20.22 -4.85 -15.73
CA ARG A 406 -20.42 -5.78 -14.61
C ARG A 406 -19.70 -5.31 -13.36
N VAL A 407 -18.42 -4.91 -13.48
CA VAL A 407 -17.63 -4.44 -12.35
C VAL A 407 -18.13 -3.07 -11.87
N ALA A 408 -18.48 -2.17 -12.78
CA ALA A 408 -19.06 -0.87 -12.42
C ALA A 408 -20.41 -1.04 -11.71
N ALA A 409 -21.28 -1.94 -12.16
CA ALA A 409 -22.53 -2.25 -11.49
C ALA A 409 -22.29 -2.85 -10.08
N ARG A 410 -21.31 -3.74 -9.94
CA ARG A 410 -20.90 -4.30 -8.63
C ARG A 410 -20.40 -3.23 -7.67
N LEU A 411 -19.68 -2.22 -8.18
CA LEU A 411 -19.12 -1.12 -7.39
C LEU A 411 -20.18 -0.08 -7.01
N PHE A 412 -21.08 0.31 -7.94
CA PHE A 412 -21.87 1.53 -7.82
C PHE A 412 -23.35 1.27 -7.54
N LYS A 413 -23.91 0.17 -8.05
CA LYS A 413 -25.33 -0.10 -7.91
C LYS A 413 -25.69 -0.44 -6.45
N ASP A 414 -26.68 0.25 -5.90
CA ASP A 414 -27.21 0.03 -4.55
C ASP A 414 -26.12 0.16 -3.44
N ARG A 415 -25.08 0.95 -3.68
CA ARG A 415 -24.02 1.19 -2.71
C ARG A 415 -24.20 2.52 -2.02
N ALA A 416 -23.91 2.53 -0.72
CA ALA A 416 -23.87 3.76 0.05
C ALA A 416 -22.67 4.62 -0.38
N ILE A 417 -22.97 5.84 -0.84
CA ILE A 417 -22.01 6.83 -1.30
C ILE A 417 -21.82 7.87 -0.20
N ALA A 418 -20.57 8.15 0.16
CA ALA A 418 -20.19 9.26 0.99
C ALA A 418 -19.83 10.47 0.13
N THR A 419 -20.27 11.66 0.52
CA THR A 419 -19.88 12.91 -0.14
C THR A 419 -19.37 13.90 0.89
N VAL A 420 -18.22 14.51 0.62
CA VAL A 420 -17.61 15.59 1.41
C VAL A 420 -17.32 16.77 0.50
N ILE A 421 -17.61 17.96 1.00
CA ILE A 421 -17.25 19.23 0.36
C ILE A 421 -16.49 20.06 1.42
N ALA A 422 -15.19 20.27 1.21
CA ALA A 422 -14.37 21.11 2.06
C ALA A 422 -14.13 22.47 1.41
N GLY A 423 -14.50 23.56 2.09
CA GLY A 423 -14.41 24.91 1.55
C GLY A 423 -14.96 25.96 2.51
N GLU A 424 -15.22 27.14 2.01
CA GLU A 424 -15.86 28.22 2.77
C GLU A 424 -17.35 27.90 2.96
N VAL A 425 -17.71 27.36 4.14
CA VAL A 425 -19.04 26.81 4.43
C VAL A 425 -20.15 27.87 4.28
N ASP A 426 -19.88 29.12 4.67
CA ASP A 426 -20.89 30.18 4.62
C ASP A 426 -21.23 30.62 3.19
N SER A 427 -20.26 30.46 2.28
CA SER A 427 -20.46 30.66 0.83
C SER A 427 -21.12 29.45 0.15
N LEU A 428 -20.88 28.23 0.65
CA LEU A 428 -21.41 27.00 0.08
C LEU A 428 -22.87 26.73 0.48
N LYS A 429 -23.27 27.06 1.72
CA LYS A 429 -24.62 26.81 2.23
C LYS A 429 -25.73 27.34 1.33
N PRO A 430 -25.71 28.62 0.89
CA PRO A 430 -26.76 29.15 0.01
C PRO A 430 -26.85 28.44 -1.35
N ILE A 431 -25.71 27.98 -1.89
CA ILE A 431 -25.62 27.29 -3.18
C ILE A 431 -26.23 25.89 -3.11
N LEU A 432 -26.02 25.19 -1.97
CA LEU A 432 -26.43 23.79 -1.77
C LEU A 432 -27.85 23.69 -1.21
N GLN A 433 -28.34 24.71 -0.53
CA GLN A 433 -29.65 24.74 0.11
C GLN A 433 -30.76 24.51 -0.89
N GLY A 434 -31.67 23.58 -0.61
CA GLY A 434 -32.77 23.22 -1.52
C GLY A 434 -32.40 22.24 -2.63
N HIS A 435 -31.12 21.97 -2.84
CA HIS A 435 -30.63 21.01 -3.84
C HIS A 435 -30.09 19.73 -3.24
N ILE A 436 -29.38 19.84 -2.11
CA ILE A 436 -28.69 18.71 -1.47
C ILE A 436 -28.91 18.79 0.04
N THR A 437 -29.17 17.65 0.68
CA THR A 437 -29.19 17.55 2.15
C THR A 437 -27.78 17.45 2.66
N PHE A 438 -27.39 18.33 3.57
CA PHE A 438 -26.04 18.40 4.13
C PHE A 438 -26.03 18.59 5.65
N GLU A 439 -24.88 18.31 6.24
CA GLU A 439 -24.53 18.63 7.63
C GLU A 439 -23.14 19.29 7.65
N VAL A 440 -22.84 20.03 8.72
CA VAL A 440 -21.55 20.74 8.86
C VAL A 440 -20.71 20.05 9.91
N MET A 441 -19.45 19.80 9.58
CA MET A 441 -18.50 19.25 10.56
C MET A 441 -18.25 20.26 11.69
N GLY A 442 -18.51 19.87 12.93
CA GLY A 442 -18.52 20.75 14.10
C GLY A 442 -19.93 20.90 14.70
N ASP A 443 -20.98 20.67 13.90
CA ASP A 443 -22.37 20.53 14.40
C ASP A 443 -22.66 19.08 14.83
N ILE A 444 -21.71 18.14 14.56
CA ILE A 444 -21.80 16.75 15.00
C ILE A 444 -21.34 16.69 16.45
N PRO A 445 -22.17 16.20 17.40
CA PRO A 445 -21.74 16.02 18.78
C PRO A 445 -20.48 15.15 18.82
N THR A 446 -19.41 15.67 19.39
CA THR A 446 -18.20 14.86 19.66
C THR A 446 -18.64 13.69 20.54
N PRO A 447 -18.32 12.42 20.18
CA PRO A 447 -18.63 11.31 21.06
C PRO A 447 -18.04 11.56 22.44
N ALA A 448 -18.88 11.38 23.47
CA ALA A 448 -18.41 11.55 24.84
C ALA A 448 -17.19 10.67 25.08
N PRO A 449 -16.17 11.15 25.79
CA PRO A 449 -14.99 10.36 26.09
C PRO A 449 -15.43 9.06 26.78
N SER A 450 -14.93 7.93 26.29
CA SER A 450 -15.20 6.62 26.86
C SER A 450 -14.98 6.65 28.37
N PRO A 451 -15.89 6.08 29.20
CA PRO A 451 -15.75 6.09 30.65
C PRO A 451 -14.41 5.47 31.04
N LYS A 452 -13.68 6.17 31.91
CA LYS A 452 -12.43 5.64 32.49
C LYS A 452 -12.72 4.25 33.05
N PRO A 453 -11.85 3.25 32.87
CA PRO A 453 -12.00 1.95 33.50
C PRO A 453 -12.13 2.18 34.99
N ALA A 454 -13.18 1.58 35.58
CA ALA A 454 -13.41 1.64 37.01
C ALA A 454 -12.18 1.14 37.76
N THR A 455 -11.60 1.98 38.60
CA THR A 455 -10.54 1.60 39.55
C THR A 455 -11.08 0.49 40.42
N LYS A 456 -10.46 -0.70 40.36
CA LYS A 456 -10.76 -1.78 41.32
C LYS A 456 -10.60 -1.25 42.74
N PRO A 457 -11.57 -1.50 43.63
CA PRO A 457 -11.39 -1.17 45.03
C PRO A 457 -10.20 -1.94 45.60
N GLY A 458 -9.30 -1.22 46.25
CA GLY A 458 -8.15 -1.80 46.93
C GLY A 458 -8.61 -2.78 48.03
N PRO A 459 -7.76 -3.73 48.44
CA PRO A 459 -8.10 -4.70 49.46
C PRO A 459 -8.39 -4.01 50.80
N ASN A 460 -9.57 -4.27 51.37
CA ASN A 460 -9.96 -3.86 52.73
C ASN A 460 -8.94 -4.39 53.73
N ASN A 461 -8.14 -3.48 54.29
CA ASN A 461 -7.40 -3.75 55.53
C ASN A 461 -8.37 -3.63 56.69
N THR A 462 -8.87 -4.74 57.20
CA THR A 462 -9.52 -4.82 58.48
C THR A 462 -8.43 -4.95 59.55
N PRO A 463 -8.34 -4.07 60.55
CA PRO A 463 -7.42 -4.24 61.68
C PRO A 463 -7.96 -5.29 62.65
N ARG A 464 -7.07 -6.19 63.09
CA ARG A 464 -7.23 -6.97 64.30
C ARG A 464 -6.56 -6.26 65.45
#